data_a7363dc0fc05435fe310d3aecc724eb6
#
_entry.id   a7363dc0fc05435fe310d3aecc724eb6
#
_cell.length_a   1.000
_cell.length_b   1.000
_cell.length_c   1.000
_cell.angle_alpha   90.00
_cell.angle_beta   90.00
_cell.angle_gamma   90.00
#
_symmetry.space_group_name_H-M   'P 1'
#
loop_
_entity.id
_entity.type
_entity.pdbx_description
1 polymer ?
#
loop_
_entity_poly.entity_id
_entity_poly.type
_entity_poly.pdbx_seq_one_letter_code
_entity_poly.pdbx_strand_id
1 'polypeptide(L)'
;MDRRRFTKLLAAGSVAGLAGCLGSDDDELESVRPMDVDSIPPEEYESTLNVWNWYFGFRDWAVESFAEEYDVETINTSGYSAASEWYSRLESGNHEIDSVGSTPFWTSQSIDAGYVEPLPVDRMESWEPIPDIAKEYIRDYAERDGEVYAMPQTLTQYPTLTYNEEYFSSPPDSWDVLWDEELDGQLFMWDDSAIACYIAAFYTGQDPLDPDDYEEIEEVLEQQEPLNVTYWEDFNQARGMFVNEDVVAGPLLDGQTFTARFDDEAPIDFTVPQEGSFVAMDDLLIPTDCPSPRASVLFLDWMCRPENIKHMLFESGYRPPVEGSELDEIYSSELEAGEITQEELDFMKWDDEYEDRLEPLPPIDEDVQERYDEIWTSVKA
;
A
#
# COMPACT_ATOMS: atom_id res chain seq x y z
N MET A 1 22.09 -20.59 -20.70
CA MET A 1 21.35 -21.47 -21.64
C MET A 1 20.27 -20.68 -22.32
N ASP A 2 20.25 -20.72 -23.62
CA ASP A 2 19.70 -19.73 -24.55
C ASP A 2 18.16 -19.57 -24.52
N ARG A 3 17.65 -18.41 -24.12
CA ARG A 3 16.22 -18.02 -24.03
C ARG A 3 15.52 -17.79 -25.40
N ARG A 4 16.09 -18.24 -26.51
CA ARG A 4 15.59 -17.96 -27.87
C ARG A 4 14.88 -19.13 -28.56
N ARG A 5 14.36 -20.15 -27.86
CA ARG A 5 13.78 -21.35 -28.50
C ARG A 5 12.32 -21.65 -28.16
N PHE A 6 11.57 -20.76 -27.52
CA PHE A 6 10.17 -21.06 -27.20
C PHE A 6 9.12 -20.35 -28.07
N THR A 7 9.51 -19.55 -29.03
CA THR A 7 8.57 -18.75 -29.85
C THR A 7 8.48 -19.24 -31.29
N LYS A 8 8.46 -20.54 -31.56
CA LYS A 8 8.18 -21.09 -32.90
C LYS A 8 7.63 -22.51 -32.87
N LEU A 9 6.37 -22.64 -32.41
CA LEU A 9 5.62 -23.89 -32.67
C LEU A 9 4.12 -23.71 -32.42
N LEU A 10 3.48 -22.73 -33.06
CA LEU A 10 2.04 -22.71 -33.25
C LEU A 10 1.72 -21.94 -34.54
N ALA A 11 2.01 -22.58 -35.66
CA ALA A 11 1.48 -22.17 -36.95
C ALA A 11 1.39 -23.43 -37.82
N ALA A 12 0.27 -24.08 -37.82
CA ALA A 12 -0.39 -24.77 -38.93
C ALA A 12 -1.41 -25.81 -38.43
N GLY A 13 -2.68 -25.51 -38.53
CA GLY A 13 -3.79 -26.45 -38.27
C GLY A 13 -5.12 -25.80 -38.54
N SER A 14 -5.38 -25.47 -39.83
CA SER A 14 -6.72 -25.06 -40.29
C SER A 14 -7.71 -26.23 -40.14
N VAL A 15 -8.75 -26.05 -39.30
CA VAL A 15 -10.03 -26.74 -39.47
C VAL A 15 -11.14 -25.70 -39.36
N ALA A 16 -11.88 -25.54 -40.44
CA ALA A 16 -13.03 -24.69 -40.54
C ALA A 16 -14.25 -25.31 -39.80
N GLY A 17 -15.02 -24.44 -39.15
CA GLY A 17 -16.44 -24.68 -38.92
C GLY A 17 -16.89 -24.71 -37.48
N LEU A 18 -17.41 -23.62 -37.04
CA LEU A 18 -18.75 -23.40 -36.44
C LEU A 18 -18.71 -22.03 -35.75
N ALA A 19 -19.38 -21.06 -36.36
CA ALA A 19 -19.66 -19.79 -35.73
C ALA A 19 -20.58 -20.01 -34.53
N GLY A 20 -20.03 -19.95 -33.33
CA GLY A 20 -20.69 -19.67 -32.08
C GLY A 20 -20.03 -18.42 -31.54
N CYS A 21 -20.76 -17.33 -31.41
CA CYS A 21 -20.33 -16.14 -30.71
C CYS A 21 -20.04 -16.52 -29.25
N LEU A 22 -18.77 -16.72 -28.97
CA LEU A 22 -18.22 -16.55 -27.65
C LEU A 22 -17.42 -15.24 -27.78
N GLY A 23 -18.05 -14.12 -27.39
CA GLY A 23 -17.30 -12.91 -27.06
C GLY A 23 -16.30 -13.30 -25.98
N SER A 24 -15.05 -12.94 -26.16
CA SER A 24 -14.06 -13.07 -25.12
C SER A 24 -14.33 -11.96 -24.09
N ASP A 25 -14.13 -12.27 -22.81
CA ASP A 25 -14.33 -11.32 -21.69
C ASP A 25 -13.50 -10.03 -21.85
N ASP A 26 -12.43 -10.04 -22.66
CA ASP A 26 -11.64 -8.86 -23.08
C ASP A 26 -12.48 -7.73 -23.73
N ASP A 27 -13.63 -8.08 -24.36
CA ASP A 27 -14.51 -7.10 -24.99
C ASP A 27 -15.39 -6.35 -23.95
N GLU A 28 -15.50 -6.81 -22.70
CA GLU A 28 -16.42 -6.24 -21.71
C GLU A 28 -15.83 -4.99 -21.04
N LEU A 29 -14.60 -5.03 -20.55
CA LEU A 29 -13.91 -3.83 -20.02
C LEU A 29 -13.69 -2.77 -21.11
N GLU A 30 -13.33 -3.17 -22.32
CA GLU A 30 -13.27 -2.25 -23.47
C GLU A 30 -14.61 -1.59 -23.78
N SER A 31 -15.73 -2.25 -23.50
CA SER A 31 -17.06 -1.68 -23.69
C SER A 31 -17.44 -0.64 -22.63
N VAL A 32 -16.85 -0.69 -21.46
CA VAL A 32 -17.06 0.26 -20.36
C VAL A 32 -16.20 1.51 -20.53
N ARG A 33 -14.98 1.39 -21.08
CA ARG A 33 -14.03 2.49 -21.27
C ARG A 33 -14.59 3.76 -21.97
N PRO A 34 -15.54 3.70 -22.94
CA PRO A 34 -16.12 4.90 -23.55
C PRO A 34 -17.23 5.56 -22.73
N MET A 35 -17.63 4.97 -21.59
CA MET A 35 -18.73 5.45 -20.76
C MET A 35 -18.18 6.10 -19.49
N ASP A 36 -18.86 7.12 -18.98
CA ASP A 36 -18.64 7.55 -17.60
C ASP A 36 -19.10 6.40 -16.69
N VAL A 37 -18.26 6.03 -15.73
CA VAL A 37 -18.48 4.83 -14.90
C VAL A 37 -19.81 4.93 -14.15
N ASP A 38 -20.15 6.10 -13.63
CA ASP A 38 -21.44 6.38 -12.97
C ASP A 38 -22.66 6.26 -13.88
N SER A 39 -22.47 6.30 -15.20
CA SER A 39 -23.57 6.19 -16.17
C SER A 39 -23.86 4.75 -16.59
N ILE A 40 -23.14 3.76 -16.05
CA ILE A 40 -23.42 2.34 -16.31
C ILE A 40 -24.78 2.00 -15.71
N PRO A 41 -25.78 1.60 -16.51
CA PRO A 41 -27.09 1.27 -15.97
C PRO A 41 -27.03 0.04 -15.05
N PRO A 42 -27.85 -0.03 -13.99
CA PRO A 42 -27.89 -1.18 -13.07
C PRO A 42 -28.10 -2.55 -13.75
N GLU A 43 -28.78 -2.57 -14.88
CA GLU A 43 -29.01 -3.78 -15.67
C GLU A 43 -27.79 -4.21 -16.50
N GLU A 44 -26.73 -3.41 -16.54
CA GLU A 44 -25.54 -3.66 -17.36
C GLU A 44 -24.32 -4.08 -16.55
N TYR A 45 -24.36 -4.02 -15.21
CA TYR A 45 -23.30 -4.55 -14.37
C TYR A 45 -23.73 -5.83 -13.64
N GLU A 46 -22.75 -6.59 -13.22
CA GLU A 46 -22.96 -7.89 -12.58
C GLU A 46 -23.47 -7.70 -11.15
N SER A 47 -24.30 -8.65 -10.67
CA SER A 47 -24.87 -8.60 -9.33
C SER A 47 -24.02 -9.27 -8.25
N THR A 48 -22.82 -9.72 -8.59
CA THR A 48 -21.89 -10.38 -7.66
C THR A 48 -20.54 -9.72 -7.74
N LEU A 49 -19.89 -9.54 -6.59
CA LEU A 49 -18.55 -8.97 -6.49
C LEU A 49 -17.73 -9.75 -5.45
N ASN A 50 -16.49 -10.13 -5.78
CA ASN A 50 -15.56 -10.84 -4.92
C ASN A 50 -14.34 -9.95 -4.65
N VAL A 51 -14.28 -9.38 -3.44
CA VAL A 51 -13.26 -8.40 -3.03
C VAL A 51 -12.22 -9.04 -2.11
N TRP A 52 -10.96 -8.93 -2.46
CA TRP A 52 -9.83 -9.39 -1.68
C TRP A 52 -8.99 -8.19 -1.22
N ASN A 53 -8.91 -7.98 0.10
CA ASN A 53 -8.15 -6.86 0.66
C ASN A 53 -7.71 -7.18 2.09
N TRP A 54 -6.54 -6.70 2.50
CA TRP A 54 -6.02 -6.84 3.87
C TRP A 54 -6.51 -5.78 4.84
N TYR A 55 -7.03 -4.62 4.37
CA TYR A 55 -7.68 -3.62 5.22
C TYR A 55 -9.10 -4.09 5.57
N PHE A 56 -9.22 -5.04 6.49
CA PHE A 56 -10.47 -5.76 6.75
C PHE A 56 -11.61 -4.84 7.15
N GLY A 57 -11.38 -3.88 8.08
CA GLY A 57 -12.40 -2.93 8.50
C GLY A 57 -12.89 -2.08 7.32
N PHE A 58 -11.99 -1.41 6.63
CA PHE A 58 -12.32 -0.60 5.46
C PHE A 58 -12.99 -1.40 4.35
N ARG A 59 -12.47 -2.58 4.05
CA ARG A 59 -13.07 -3.48 3.06
C ARG A 59 -14.52 -3.82 3.42
N ASP A 60 -14.76 -4.26 4.65
CA ASP A 60 -16.08 -4.70 5.10
C ASP A 60 -17.07 -3.53 5.08
N TRP A 61 -16.66 -2.34 5.55
CA TRP A 61 -17.43 -1.11 5.40
C TRP A 61 -17.73 -0.78 3.93
N ALA A 62 -16.73 -0.82 3.05
CA ALA A 62 -16.87 -0.45 1.64
C ALA A 62 -17.86 -1.37 0.92
N VAL A 63 -17.79 -2.68 1.13
CA VAL A 63 -18.69 -3.63 0.47
C VAL A 63 -20.14 -3.51 0.97
N GLU A 64 -20.34 -3.25 2.27
CA GLU A 64 -21.68 -3.04 2.83
C GLU A 64 -22.30 -1.73 2.28
N SER A 65 -21.55 -0.63 2.30
CA SER A 65 -22.01 0.67 1.82
C SER A 65 -22.25 0.69 0.31
N PHE A 66 -21.38 0.06 -0.47
CA PHE A 66 -21.57 -0.10 -1.91
C PHE A 66 -22.84 -0.90 -2.25
N ALA A 67 -23.09 -1.99 -1.53
CA ALA A 67 -24.29 -2.81 -1.73
C ALA A 67 -25.60 -2.08 -1.36
N GLU A 68 -25.53 -1.10 -0.44
CA GLU A 68 -26.69 -0.25 -0.11
C GLU A 68 -26.99 0.80 -1.19
N GLU A 69 -25.97 1.27 -1.90
CA GLU A 69 -26.09 2.30 -2.94
C GLU A 69 -26.39 1.71 -4.31
N TYR A 70 -25.76 0.57 -4.64
CA TYR A 70 -25.89 -0.10 -5.93
C TYR A 70 -26.61 -1.46 -5.77
N ASP A 71 -27.33 -1.89 -6.82
CA ASP A 71 -28.13 -3.13 -6.79
C ASP A 71 -27.23 -4.39 -6.97
N VAL A 72 -26.22 -4.53 -6.10
CA VAL A 72 -25.33 -5.69 -6.04
C VAL A 72 -25.82 -6.63 -4.95
N GLU A 73 -26.33 -7.78 -5.34
CA GLU A 73 -27.01 -8.72 -4.44
C GLU A 73 -26.04 -9.56 -3.58
N THR A 74 -24.84 -9.84 -4.10
CA THR A 74 -23.90 -10.76 -3.47
C THR A 74 -22.49 -10.17 -3.51
N ILE A 75 -21.96 -9.83 -2.36
CA ILE A 75 -20.58 -9.46 -2.21
C ILE A 75 -19.88 -10.49 -1.33
N ASN A 76 -18.79 -11.06 -1.84
CA ASN A 76 -17.95 -11.97 -1.10
C ASN A 76 -16.63 -11.26 -0.77
N THR A 77 -16.22 -11.34 0.47
CA THR A 77 -14.96 -10.75 0.93
C THR A 77 -13.98 -11.83 1.34
N SER A 78 -12.72 -11.63 1.00
CA SER A 78 -11.62 -12.45 1.47
C SER A 78 -10.47 -11.57 1.91
N GLY A 79 -9.82 -11.99 2.99
CA GLY A 79 -8.53 -11.46 3.39
C GLY A 79 -7.43 -12.42 2.97
N TYR A 80 -6.22 -11.92 3.06
CA TYR A 80 -5.01 -12.70 2.87
C TYR A 80 -3.91 -12.16 3.81
N SER A 81 -2.97 -13.01 4.14
CA SER A 81 -1.85 -12.64 5.02
C SER A 81 -0.59 -12.26 4.23
N ALA A 82 -0.51 -12.69 2.98
CA ALA A 82 0.58 -12.37 2.08
C ALA A 82 0.06 -12.24 0.64
N ALA A 83 0.55 -11.26 -0.09
CA ALA A 83 0.14 -10.99 -1.46
C ALA A 83 0.39 -12.17 -2.41
N SER A 84 1.39 -13.01 -2.12
CA SER A 84 1.63 -14.27 -2.85
C SER A 84 0.43 -15.22 -2.89
N GLU A 85 -0.53 -15.11 -1.96
CA GLU A 85 -1.71 -15.96 -1.93
C GLU A 85 -2.67 -15.66 -3.10
N TRP A 86 -2.97 -14.38 -3.33
CA TRP A 86 -3.82 -14.00 -4.46
C TRP A 86 -3.04 -14.06 -5.79
N TYR A 87 -1.76 -13.67 -5.80
CA TYR A 87 -0.92 -13.75 -6.99
C TYR A 87 -0.85 -15.18 -7.56
N SER A 88 -0.63 -16.18 -6.71
CA SER A 88 -0.62 -17.59 -7.12
C SER A 88 -1.97 -18.06 -7.68
N ARG A 89 -3.08 -17.47 -7.25
CA ARG A 89 -4.41 -17.77 -7.82
C ARG A 89 -4.55 -17.20 -9.23
N LEU A 90 -4.10 -15.95 -9.45
CA LEU A 90 -4.07 -15.35 -10.79
C LEU A 90 -3.17 -16.17 -11.72
N GLU A 91 -1.96 -16.53 -11.27
CA GLU A 91 -1.04 -17.37 -12.04
C GLU A 91 -1.66 -18.72 -12.45
N SER A 92 -2.49 -19.30 -11.59
CA SER A 92 -3.18 -20.56 -11.90
C SER A 92 -4.29 -20.43 -12.95
N GLY A 93 -4.75 -19.20 -13.24
CA GLY A 93 -5.88 -18.92 -14.12
C GLY A 93 -7.22 -19.49 -13.61
N ASN A 94 -7.32 -19.77 -12.31
CA ASN A 94 -8.53 -20.32 -11.69
C ASN A 94 -8.85 -19.55 -10.41
N HIS A 95 -9.37 -18.33 -10.60
CA HIS A 95 -9.78 -17.45 -9.52
C HIS A 95 -11.20 -16.92 -9.75
N GLU A 96 -11.77 -16.42 -8.68
CA GLU A 96 -13.07 -15.71 -8.66
C GLU A 96 -12.86 -14.31 -8.02
N ILE A 97 -11.71 -13.70 -8.24
CA ILE A 97 -11.35 -12.40 -7.69
C ILE A 97 -11.77 -11.32 -8.67
N ASP A 98 -12.57 -10.37 -8.20
CA ASP A 98 -13.05 -9.24 -8.98
C ASP A 98 -12.21 -7.98 -8.70
N SER A 99 -11.82 -7.78 -7.44
CA SER A 99 -10.95 -6.69 -7.02
C SER A 99 -9.97 -7.16 -5.95
N VAL A 100 -8.72 -6.70 -6.01
CA VAL A 100 -7.70 -7.07 -5.04
C VAL A 100 -6.87 -5.86 -4.63
N GLY A 101 -6.62 -5.73 -3.31
CA GLY A 101 -5.61 -4.83 -2.77
C GLY A 101 -4.21 -5.37 -3.08
N SER A 102 -3.26 -4.50 -3.36
CA SER A 102 -1.91 -4.87 -3.77
C SER A 102 -0.87 -3.88 -3.24
N THR A 103 0.40 -4.17 -3.49
CA THR A 103 1.53 -3.26 -3.29
C THR A 103 2.27 -3.04 -4.61
N PRO A 104 3.07 -1.98 -4.75
CA PRO A 104 3.78 -1.66 -5.98
C PRO A 104 4.55 -2.83 -6.60
N PHE A 105 5.25 -3.62 -5.77
CA PHE A 105 5.98 -4.79 -6.23
C PHE A 105 5.07 -5.82 -6.91
N TRP A 106 4.00 -6.25 -6.23
CA TRP A 106 3.09 -7.26 -6.75
C TRP A 106 2.24 -6.75 -7.90
N THR A 107 1.90 -5.46 -7.89
CA THR A 107 1.23 -4.78 -8.99
C THR A 107 2.07 -4.82 -10.26
N SER A 108 3.33 -4.37 -10.20
CA SER A 108 4.25 -4.41 -11.34
C SER A 108 4.45 -5.83 -11.88
N GLN A 109 4.65 -6.81 -11.00
CA GLN A 109 4.76 -8.22 -11.37
C GLN A 109 3.50 -8.74 -12.07
N SER A 110 2.31 -8.36 -11.58
CA SER A 110 1.04 -8.81 -12.16
C SER A 110 0.77 -8.21 -13.53
N ILE A 111 1.15 -6.93 -13.74
CA ILE A 111 1.06 -6.27 -15.04
C ILE A 111 1.98 -6.96 -16.06
N ASP A 112 3.25 -7.17 -15.70
CA ASP A 112 4.24 -7.78 -16.59
C ASP A 112 3.91 -9.25 -16.92
N ALA A 113 3.18 -9.94 -16.04
CA ALA A 113 2.67 -11.28 -16.26
C ALA A 113 1.34 -11.31 -17.06
N GLY A 114 0.67 -10.17 -17.24
CA GLY A 114 -0.62 -10.07 -17.91
C GLY A 114 -1.79 -10.61 -17.08
N TYR A 115 -1.72 -10.49 -15.75
CA TYR A 115 -2.74 -11.00 -14.83
C TYR A 115 -3.75 -9.94 -14.39
N VAL A 116 -3.58 -8.69 -14.79
CA VAL A 116 -4.46 -7.58 -14.42
C VAL A 116 -4.83 -6.73 -15.62
N GLU A 117 -5.99 -6.09 -15.54
CA GLU A 117 -6.56 -5.26 -16.59
C GLU A 117 -6.21 -3.78 -16.42
N PRO A 118 -6.03 -3.03 -17.51
CA PRO A 118 -5.90 -1.59 -17.44
C PRO A 118 -7.23 -0.93 -17.05
N LEU A 119 -7.16 0.09 -16.21
CA LEU A 119 -8.31 0.80 -15.69
C LEU A 119 -8.71 1.98 -16.59
N PRO A 120 -9.99 2.27 -16.74
CA PRO A 120 -10.49 3.40 -17.55
C PRO A 120 -10.41 4.73 -16.76
N VAL A 121 -9.22 5.07 -16.23
CA VAL A 121 -9.04 6.20 -15.27
C VAL A 121 -9.55 7.54 -15.81
N ASP A 122 -9.51 7.77 -17.11
CA ASP A 122 -10.07 8.98 -17.76
C ASP A 122 -11.61 9.07 -17.67
N ARG A 123 -12.27 8.02 -17.19
CA ARG A 123 -13.72 7.90 -17.02
C ARG A 123 -14.15 7.68 -15.58
N MET A 124 -13.20 7.62 -14.66
CA MET A 124 -13.43 7.44 -13.23
C MET A 124 -13.46 8.81 -12.56
N GLU A 125 -14.53 9.12 -11.83
CA GLU A 125 -14.66 10.39 -11.08
C GLU A 125 -13.63 10.46 -9.96
N SER A 126 -13.29 9.32 -9.39
CA SER A 126 -12.31 9.20 -8.30
C SER A 126 -10.87 9.50 -8.73
N TRP A 127 -10.56 9.51 -10.03
CA TRP A 127 -9.20 9.76 -10.49
C TRP A 127 -8.76 11.23 -10.39
N GLU A 128 -9.66 12.17 -10.70
CA GLU A 128 -9.32 13.61 -10.72
C GLU A 128 -8.87 14.14 -9.34
N PRO A 129 -9.54 13.79 -8.22
CA PRO A 129 -9.17 14.26 -6.89
C PRO A 129 -7.88 13.67 -6.31
N ILE A 130 -7.31 12.61 -6.93
CA ILE A 130 -6.08 11.98 -6.43
C ILE A 130 -4.92 12.97 -6.52
N PRO A 131 -4.08 13.11 -5.47
CA PRO A 131 -2.89 13.96 -5.47
C PRO A 131 -1.94 13.66 -6.63
N ASP A 132 -1.29 14.70 -7.18
CA ASP A 132 -0.36 14.53 -8.29
C ASP A 132 0.80 13.60 -7.93
N ILE A 133 1.33 13.68 -6.69
CA ILE A 133 2.37 12.77 -6.21
C ILE A 133 1.93 11.31 -6.25
N ALA A 134 0.68 11.01 -5.87
CA ALA A 134 0.14 9.65 -5.93
C ALA A 134 -0.06 9.19 -7.38
N LYS A 135 -0.53 10.09 -8.27
CA LYS A 135 -0.66 9.79 -9.70
C LYS A 135 0.69 9.54 -10.37
N GLU A 136 1.71 10.33 -10.04
CA GLU A 136 3.07 10.15 -10.56
C GLU A 136 3.62 8.80 -10.09
N TYR A 137 3.48 8.50 -8.81
CA TYR A 137 3.93 7.24 -8.24
C TYR A 137 3.23 6.01 -8.87
N ILE A 138 1.89 6.04 -9.02
CA ILE A 138 1.16 4.99 -9.75
C ILE A 138 1.70 4.81 -11.15
N ARG A 139 1.96 5.90 -11.89
CA ARG A 139 2.48 5.82 -13.26
C ARG A 139 3.86 5.18 -13.34
N ASP A 140 4.71 5.42 -12.37
CA ASP A 140 6.07 4.88 -12.37
C ASP A 140 6.11 3.35 -12.36
N TYR A 141 5.23 2.70 -11.58
CA TYR A 141 5.23 1.24 -11.48
C TYR A 141 4.02 0.54 -12.12
N ALA A 142 2.90 1.23 -12.30
CA ALA A 142 1.64 0.64 -12.76
C ALA A 142 1.11 1.24 -14.08
N GLU A 143 1.92 1.97 -14.86
CA GLU A 143 1.59 2.37 -16.23
C GLU A 143 2.41 1.57 -17.23
N ARG A 144 1.77 1.04 -18.27
CA ARG A 144 2.41 0.41 -19.42
C ARG A 144 1.72 0.88 -20.70
N ASP A 145 2.50 1.35 -21.66
CA ASP A 145 2.02 1.82 -22.97
C ASP A 145 0.96 2.95 -22.92
N GLY A 146 0.94 3.73 -21.82
CA GLY A 146 -0.01 4.81 -21.56
C GLY A 146 -1.34 4.36 -20.93
N GLU A 147 -1.45 3.10 -20.54
CA GLU A 147 -2.58 2.54 -19.79
C GLU A 147 -2.20 2.39 -18.33
N VAL A 148 -3.07 2.84 -17.42
CA VAL A 148 -2.90 2.74 -15.96
C VAL A 148 -3.62 1.50 -15.44
N TYR A 149 -2.98 0.73 -14.57
CA TYR A 149 -3.48 -0.57 -14.11
C TYR A 149 -3.91 -0.59 -12.64
N ALA A 150 -3.69 0.49 -11.89
CA ALA A 150 -3.95 0.53 -10.46
C ALA A 150 -4.61 1.83 -10.01
N MET A 151 -5.42 1.76 -8.95
CA MET A 151 -5.94 2.91 -8.21
C MET A 151 -5.26 2.98 -6.83
N PRO A 152 -4.79 4.14 -6.36
CA PRO A 152 -4.22 4.25 -5.04
C PRO A 152 -5.28 4.04 -3.96
N GLN A 153 -4.91 3.33 -2.88
CA GLN A 153 -5.77 3.05 -1.75
C GLN A 153 -5.32 3.77 -0.48
N THR A 154 -4.01 3.88 -0.27
CA THR A 154 -3.41 4.55 0.89
C THR A 154 -2.22 5.39 0.49
N LEU A 155 -1.87 6.36 1.34
CA LEU A 155 -0.54 6.96 1.39
C LEU A 155 0.02 6.72 2.80
N THR A 156 1.18 6.08 2.90
CA THR A 156 1.79 5.67 4.16
C THR A 156 3.25 6.12 4.21
N GLN A 157 3.64 6.77 5.26
CA GLN A 157 5.06 7.05 5.52
C GLN A 157 5.75 5.77 6.00
N TYR A 158 6.87 5.40 5.36
CA TYR A 158 7.39 4.05 5.44
C TYR A 158 8.94 3.98 5.39
N PRO A 159 9.61 3.66 6.49
CA PRO A 159 9.12 3.67 7.87
C PRO A 159 9.08 5.08 8.47
N THR A 160 8.33 5.27 9.57
CA THR A 160 8.46 6.46 10.41
C THR A 160 9.35 6.16 11.62
N LEU A 161 9.94 7.21 12.19
CA LEU A 161 10.54 7.13 13.52
C LEU A 161 9.46 7.44 14.56
N THR A 162 8.89 6.39 15.17
CA THR A 162 7.92 6.53 16.26
C THR A 162 8.64 6.66 17.59
N TYR A 163 8.17 7.55 18.45
CA TYR A 163 8.82 7.86 19.73
C TYR A 163 7.80 8.15 20.84
N ASN A 164 8.19 7.96 22.11
CA ASN A 164 7.38 8.28 23.27
C ASN A 164 7.54 9.76 23.64
N GLU A 165 6.45 10.55 23.57
CA GLU A 165 6.44 12.00 23.85
C GLU A 165 6.75 12.33 25.33
N GLU A 166 6.48 11.42 26.27
CA GLU A 166 6.79 11.62 27.68
C GLU A 166 8.29 11.43 27.98
N TYR A 167 8.97 10.66 27.12
CA TYR A 167 10.40 10.42 27.26
C TYR A 167 11.23 11.53 26.60
N PHE A 168 10.90 11.92 25.37
CA PHE A 168 11.61 12.94 24.61
C PHE A 168 11.06 14.32 24.90
N SER A 169 11.93 15.28 25.22
CA SER A 169 11.53 16.68 25.48
C SER A 169 11.20 17.48 24.20
N SER A 170 11.55 16.95 23.06
CA SER A 170 11.23 17.42 21.70
C SER A 170 11.27 16.23 20.74
N PRO A 171 10.52 16.27 19.63
CA PRO A 171 10.59 15.23 18.61
C PRO A 171 12.02 14.94 18.18
N PRO A 172 12.45 13.68 18.11
CA PRO A 172 13.72 13.32 17.49
C PRO A 172 13.66 13.61 16.00
N ASP A 173 14.71 14.21 15.43
CA ASP A 173 14.75 14.69 14.04
C ASP A 173 15.76 13.92 13.15
N SER A 174 16.27 12.80 13.65
CA SER A 174 17.29 12.02 12.97
C SER A 174 17.15 10.54 13.31
N TRP A 175 17.47 9.65 12.35
CA TRP A 175 17.62 8.23 12.60
C TRP A 175 18.72 7.90 13.62
N ASP A 176 19.63 8.84 13.91
CA ASP A 176 20.73 8.63 14.88
C ASP A 176 20.24 8.23 16.28
N VAL A 177 18.99 8.55 16.64
CA VAL A 177 18.37 8.13 17.89
C VAL A 177 18.37 6.61 18.07
N LEU A 178 18.32 5.83 16.97
CA LEU A 178 18.37 4.37 17.02
C LEU A 178 19.79 3.83 17.33
N TRP A 179 20.80 4.68 17.28
CA TRP A 179 22.20 4.39 17.66
C TRP A 179 22.64 5.07 18.96
N ASP A 180 21.69 5.67 19.70
CA ASP A 180 22.02 6.32 20.98
C ASP A 180 22.22 5.27 22.08
N GLU A 181 23.47 5.11 22.55
CA GLU A 181 23.83 4.19 23.64
C GLU A 181 23.11 4.52 24.95
N GLU A 182 22.59 5.73 25.15
CA GLU A 182 21.81 6.10 26.35
C GLU A 182 20.43 5.42 26.34
N LEU A 183 19.98 4.94 25.19
CA LEU A 183 18.72 4.21 25.00
C LEU A 183 18.87 2.68 24.95
N ASP A 184 20.03 2.15 25.35
CA ASP A 184 20.29 0.71 25.40
C ASP A 184 19.15 -0.07 26.12
N GLY A 185 18.59 -1.06 25.42
CA GLY A 185 17.48 -1.87 25.89
C GLY A 185 16.12 -1.15 25.95
N GLN A 186 15.98 0.00 25.26
CA GLN A 186 14.75 0.78 25.16
C GLN A 186 14.32 1.02 23.70
N LEU A 187 15.05 0.44 22.74
CA LEU A 187 14.80 0.51 21.32
C LEU A 187 14.27 -0.83 20.79
N PHE A 188 13.65 -0.79 19.63
CA PHE A 188 13.38 -1.98 18.84
C PHE A 188 13.64 -1.70 17.35
N MET A 189 13.80 -2.76 16.56
CA MET A 189 13.88 -2.70 15.11
C MET A 189 12.84 -3.62 14.50
N TRP A 190 12.37 -3.28 13.31
CA TRP A 190 11.50 -4.14 12.51
C TRP A 190 12.30 -5.31 11.96
N ASP A 191 11.82 -6.55 12.12
CA ASP A 191 12.43 -7.75 11.57
C ASP A 191 12.14 -7.90 10.07
N ASP A 192 12.62 -6.93 9.32
CA ASP A 192 12.54 -6.88 7.86
C ASP A 192 13.88 -6.39 7.31
N SER A 193 14.49 -7.15 6.42
CA SER A 193 15.83 -6.88 5.88
C SER A 193 15.88 -5.58 5.10
N ALA A 194 14.86 -5.30 4.28
CA ALA A 194 14.81 -4.08 3.48
C ALA A 194 14.65 -2.85 4.40
N ILE A 195 13.71 -2.88 5.35
CA ILE A 195 13.46 -1.75 6.26
C ILE A 195 14.69 -1.43 7.11
N ALA A 196 15.31 -2.46 7.72
CA ALA A 196 16.49 -2.26 8.55
C ALA A 196 17.65 -1.64 7.73
N CYS A 197 17.87 -2.15 6.50
CA CYS A 197 18.91 -1.62 5.63
C CYS A 197 18.56 -0.25 5.05
N TYR A 198 17.29 0.06 4.77
CA TYR A 198 16.87 1.42 4.37
C TYR A 198 17.20 2.45 5.46
N ILE A 199 16.84 2.15 6.71
CA ILE A 199 17.13 3.01 7.85
C ILE A 199 18.64 3.22 7.99
N ALA A 200 19.44 2.16 7.87
CA ALA A 200 20.90 2.24 7.95
C ALA A 200 21.50 3.02 6.77
N ALA A 201 20.96 2.87 5.56
CA ALA A 201 21.38 3.64 4.39
C ALA A 201 21.07 5.14 4.56
N PHE A 202 19.85 5.49 4.98
CA PHE A 202 19.51 6.88 5.33
C PHE A 202 20.45 7.43 6.41
N TYR A 203 20.68 6.68 7.48
CA TYR A 203 21.57 7.09 8.58
C TYR A 203 23.02 7.34 8.11
N THR A 204 23.53 6.54 7.17
CA THR A 204 24.88 6.72 6.60
C THR A 204 24.91 7.71 5.43
N GLY A 205 23.77 8.25 5.01
CA GLY A 205 23.64 9.18 3.90
C GLY A 205 23.84 8.54 2.52
N GLN A 206 23.55 7.24 2.42
CA GLN A 206 23.55 6.49 1.17
C GLN A 206 22.13 6.42 0.58
N ASP A 207 22.04 6.20 -0.73
CA ASP A 207 20.77 5.89 -1.37
C ASP A 207 20.31 4.48 -0.96
N PRO A 208 19.17 4.32 -0.26
CA PRO A 208 18.71 3.00 0.16
C PRO A 208 18.29 2.08 -0.98
N LEU A 209 18.09 2.59 -2.18
CA LEU A 209 17.72 1.78 -3.35
C LEU A 209 18.91 1.41 -4.24
N ASP A 210 20.06 2.11 -4.08
CA ASP A 210 21.30 1.85 -4.82
C ASP A 210 22.52 2.21 -3.94
N PRO A 211 22.76 1.48 -2.84
CA PRO A 211 23.85 1.81 -1.92
C PRO A 211 25.24 1.62 -2.54
N ASP A 212 26.11 2.58 -2.28
CA ASP A 212 27.51 2.54 -2.72
C ASP A 212 28.38 1.62 -1.84
N ASP A 213 28.03 1.44 -0.55
CA ASP A 213 28.83 0.72 0.46
C ASP A 213 27.98 -0.15 1.40
N TYR A 214 27.74 -1.37 0.98
CA TYR A 214 27.02 -2.38 1.77
C TYR A 214 27.74 -2.80 3.05
N GLU A 215 29.09 -2.71 3.08
CA GLU A 215 29.90 -3.05 4.27
C GLU A 215 29.64 -2.02 5.39
N GLU A 216 29.52 -0.73 5.04
CA GLU A 216 29.16 0.33 6.01
C GLU A 216 27.74 0.12 6.57
N ILE A 217 26.77 -0.27 5.73
CA ILE A 217 25.40 -0.61 6.17
C ILE A 217 25.43 -1.77 7.19
N GLU A 218 26.17 -2.85 6.89
CA GLU A 218 26.34 -3.99 7.81
C GLU A 218 26.98 -3.56 9.13
N GLU A 219 28.08 -2.80 9.06
CA GLU A 219 28.79 -2.32 10.26
C GLU A 219 27.94 -1.46 11.19
N VAL A 220 27.11 -0.56 10.66
CA VAL A 220 26.25 0.28 11.50
C VAL A 220 25.07 -0.53 12.07
N LEU A 221 24.52 -1.50 11.35
CA LEU A 221 23.48 -2.39 11.89
C LEU A 221 24.03 -3.33 12.97
N GLU A 222 25.27 -3.83 12.85
CA GLU A 222 25.94 -4.57 13.93
C GLU A 222 26.13 -3.73 15.19
N GLN A 223 26.35 -2.41 15.05
CA GLN A 223 26.43 -1.48 16.19
C GLN A 223 25.07 -1.21 16.82
N GLN A 224 24.00 -1.23 16.03
CA GLN A 224 22.64 -0.95 16.47
C GLN A 224 21.99 -2.17 17.14
N GLU A 225 22.31 -3.38 16.69
CA GLU A 225 21.73 -4.64 17.18
C GLU A 225 21.67 -4.75 18.71
N PRO A 226 22.78 -4.54 19.46
CA PRO A 226 22.78 -4.70 20.92
C PRO A 226 21.92 -3.67 21.67
N LEU A 227 21.52 -2.58 21.04
CA LEU A 227 20.68 -1.53 21.64
C LEU A 227 19.21 -1.91 21.66
N ASN A 228 18.80 -2.87 20.81
CA ASN A 228 17.42 -3.32 20.74
C ASN A 228 17.04 -4.26 21.89
N VAL A 229 15.86 -4.04 22.45
CA VAL A 229 15.25 -5.01 23.35
C VAL A 229 14.75 -6.24 22.59
N THR A 230 14.33 -6.03 21.34
CA THR A 230 13.87 -7.09 20.43
C THR A 230 13.78 -6.61 18.99
N TYR A 231 13.62 -7.58 18.09
CA TYR A 231 13.07 -7.38 16.74
C TYR A 231 11.59 -7.73 16.75
N TRP A 232 10.75 -6.99 16.03
CA TRP A 232 9.33 -7.25 15.92
C TRP A 232 8.93 -7.64 14.48
N GLU A 233 7.98 -8.56 14.36
CA GLU A 233 7.45 -9.08 13.08
C GLU A 233 5.95 -8.77 12.92
N ASP A 234 5.26 -8.43 14.00
CA ASP A 234 3.82 -8.21 14.04
C ASP A 234 3.47 -6.83 14.59
N PHE A 235 2.61 -6.09 13.90
CA PHE A 235 2.24 -4.73 14.30
C PHE A 235 1.57 -4.64 15.68
N ASN A 236 0.78 -5.66 16.09
CA ASN A 236 0.17 -5.64 17.41
C ASN A 236 1.24 -5.83 18.51
N GLN A 237 2.30 -6.62 18.23
CA GLN A 237 3.45 -6.71 19.12
C GLN A 237 4.12 -5.35 19.25
N ALA A 238 4.46 -4.69 18.14
CA ALA A 238 5.14 -3.39 18.13
C ALA A 238 4.32 -2.32 18.88
N ARG A 239 3.02 -2.19 18.57
CA ARG A 239 2.12 -1.28 19.28
C ARG A 239 2.05 -1.59 20.78
N GLY A 240 1.89 -2.86 21.12
CA GLY A 240 1.83 -3.31 22.52
C GLY A 240 3.08 -2.94 23.32
N MET A 241 4.27 -2.91 22.70
CA MET A 241 5.50 -2.49 23.37
C MET A 241 5.51 -0.98 23.69
N PHE A 242 4.97 -0.13 22.80
CA PHE A 242 4.77 1.29 23.09
C PHE A 242 3.71 1.52 24.17
N VAL A 243 2.55 0.84 24.08
CA VAL A 243 1.46 0.93 25.05
C VAL A 243 1.93 0.54 26.47
N ASN A 244 2.82 -0.46 26.56
CA ASN A 244 3.38 -0.93 27.84
C ASN A 244 4.62 -0.14 28.28
N GLU A 245 5.07 0.84 27.50
CA GLU A 245 6.30 1.60 27.73
C GLU A 245 7.57 0.70 27.80
N ASP A 246 7.55 -0.44 27.09
CA ASP A 246 8.69 -1.35 27.01
C ASP A 246 9.80 -0.79 26.10
N VAL A 247 9.45 0.15 25.20
CA VAL A 247 10.34 0.86 24.27
C VAL A 247 10.01 2.34 24.23
N VAL A 248 11.00 3.16 23.90
CA VAL A 248 10.84 4.63 23.80
C VAL A 248 10.95 5.14 22.38
N ALA A 249 11.61 4.41 21.47
CA ALA A 249 11.69 4.75 20.06
C ALA A 249 11.93 3.52 19.19
N GLY A 250 11.54 3.62 17.92
CA GLY A 250 11.78 2.60 16.90
C GLY A 250 10.98 2.83 15.62
N PRO A 251 11.29 2.09 14.55
CA PRO A 251 10.55 2.21 13.30
C PRO A 251 9.15 1.60 13.39
N LEU A 252 8.17 2.33 12.83
CA LEU A 252 6.79 1.88 12.70
C LEU A 252 6.19 2.52 11.44
N LEU A 253 4.91 2.31 11.18
CA LEU A 253 4.14 3.03 10.16
C LEU A 253 3.29 4.12 10.82
N ASP A 254 3.05 5.22 10.11
CA ASP A 254 2.20 6.31 10.57
C ASP A 254 0.80 5.83 10.99
N GLY A 255 0.12 4.99 10.19
CA GLY A 255 -1.17 4.43 10.53
C GLY A 255 -1.16 3.51 11.78
N GLN A 256 -0.06 2.80 12.02
CA GLN A 256 0.09 2.00 13.24
C GLN A 256 0.36 2.88 14.46
N THR A 257 1.10 3.97 14.28
CA THR A 257 1.31 4.98 15.33
C THR A 257 0.01 5.71 15.64
N PHE A 258 -0.80 6.05 14.61
CA PHE A 258 -2.15 6.60 14.80
C PHE A 258 -3.00 5.68 15.70
N THR A 259 -3.12 4.42 15.33
CA THR A 259 -3.90 3.44 16.11
C THR A 259 -3.40 3.31 17.55
N ALA A 260 -2.07 3.22 17.75
CA ALA A 260 -1.52 3.12 19.09
C ALA A 260 -1.77 4.39 19.93
N ARG A 261 -1.69 5.58 19.32
CA ARG A 261 -1.94 6.85 20.01
C ARG A 261 -3.41 7.05 20.37
N PHE A 262 -4.31 6.89 19.40
CA PHE A 262 -5.71 7.29 19.54
C PHE A 262 -6.64 6.17 19.99
N ASP A 263 -6.39 4.91 19.59
CA ASP A 263 -7.21 3.79 19.99
C ASP A 263 -6.68 3.10 21.26
N ASP A 264 -5.34 2.95 21.37
CA ASP A 264 -4.68 2.28 22.48
C ASP A 264 -4.21 3.26 23.57
N GLU A 265 -4.38 4.58 23.38
CA GLU A 265 -4.03 5.66 24.31
C GLU A 265 -2.52 5.69 24.68
N ALA A 266 -1.62 5.24 23.80
CA ALA A 266 -0.18 5.31 24.03
C ALA A 266 0.34 6.76 23.87
N PRO A 267 1.27 7.22 24.74
CA PRO A 267 1.84 8.56 24.66
C PRO A 267 2.94 8.64 23.59
N ILE A 268 2.59 8.39 22.35
CA ILE A 268 3.54 8.33 21.23
C ILE A 268 3.16 9.28 20.11
N ASP A 269 4.18 9.66 19.36
CA ASP A 269 4.06 10.39 18.10
C ASP A 269 5.11 9.86 17.12
N PHE A 270 5.13 10.36 15.90
CA PHE A 270 6.13 10.01 14.92
C PHE A 270 6.78 11.26 14.30
N THR A 271 7.91 11.03 13.66
CA THR A 271 8.57 12.01 12.80
C THR A 271 9.14 11.33 11.56
N VAL A 272 9.33 12.12 10.50
CA VAL A 272 10.16 11.75 9.35
C VAL A 272 11.54 12.37 9.59
N PRO A 273 12.59 11.57 9.82
CA PRO A 273 13.93 12.07 10.06
C PRO A 273 14.48 12.93 8.91
N GLN A 274 15.39 13.83 9.24
CA GLN A 274 15.99 14.73 8.25
C GLN A 274 16.79 14.03 7.14
N GLU A 275 17.24 12.81 7.39
CA GLU A 275 17.92 11.98 6.40
C GLU A 275 16.98 11.40 5.36
N GLY A 276 15.69 11.42 5.64
CA GLY A 276 14.64 10.95 4.74
C GLY A 276 13.93 9.69 5.17
N SER A 277 12.87 9.38 4.43
CA SER A 277 12.11 8.15 4.47
C SER A 277 11.35 7.98 3.15
N PHE A 278 10.53 6.94 3.05
CA PHE A 278 9.70 6.71 1.88
C PHE A 278 8.23 7.04 2.12
N VAL A 279 7.53 7.34 1.03
CA VAL A 279 6.09 7.17 0.95
C VAL A 279 5.80 5.88 0.22
N ALA A 280 5.10 4.97 0.89
CA ALA A 280 4.56 3.77 0.30
C ALA A 280 3.08 3.96 -0.02
N MET A 281 2.58 3.20 -0.97
CA MET A 281 1.20 3.26 -1.41
C MET A 281 0.71 1.85 -1.68
N ASP A 282 -0.39 1.50 -1.03
CA ASP A 282 -1.13 0.32 -1.46
C ASP A 282 -2.12 0.72 -2.54
N ASP A 283 -2.42 -0.19 -3.39
CA ASP A 283 -3.25 0.01 -4.56
C ASP A 283 -4.32 -1.07 -4.76
N LEU A 284 -5.18 -0.84 -5.74
CA LEU A 284 -6.31 -1.70 -6.08
C LEU A 284 -6.22 -2.08 -7.54
N LEU A 285 -6.39 -3.37 -7.81
CA LEU A 285 -6.30 -3.98 -9.13
C LEU A 285 -7.60 -4.69 -9.50
N ILE A 286 -7.84 -4.82 -10.81
CA ILE A 286 -8.84 -5.71 -11.39
C ILE A 286 -8.09 -6.83 -12.12
N PRO A 287 -8.23 -8.10 -11.70
CA PRO A 287 -7.63 -9.22 -12.39
C PRO A 287 -8.19 -9.45 -13.80
N THR A 288 -7.34 -9.92 -14.71
CA THR A 288 -7.77 -10.45 -16.00
C THR A 288 -8.73 -11.62 -15.79
N ASP A 289 -9.73 -11.78 -16.64
CA ASP A 289 -10.78 -12.81 -16.52
C ASP A 289 -11.58 -12.74 -15.20
N CYS A 290 -11.67 -11.56 -14.56
CA CYS A 290 -12.53 -11.40 -13.39
C CYS A 290 -14.00 -11.65 -13.74
N PRO A 291 -14.78 -12.30 -12.84
CA PRO A 291 -16.16 -12.64 -13.12
C PRO A 291 -17.10 -11.45 -13.32
N SER A 292 -16.78 -10.30 -12.71
CA SER A 292 -17.67 -9.14 -12.64
C SER A 292 -16.95 -7.83 -13.05
N PRO A 293 -16.49 -7.69 -14.31
CA PRO A 293 -15.61 -6.59 -14.73
C PRO A 293 -16.24 -5.20 -14.58
N ARG A 294 -17.55 -5.06 -14.88
CA ARG A 294 -18.23 -3.76 -14.77
C ARG A 294 -18.50 -3.36 -13.33
N ALA A 295 -18.95 -4.32 -12.52
CA ALA A 295 -19.16 -4.11 -11.09
C ALA A 295 -17.82 -3.78 -10.40
N SER A 296 -16.70 -4.38 -10.84
CA SER A 296 -15.37 -4.10 -10.32
C SER A 296 -14.93 -2.67 -10.60
N VAL A 297 -15.05 -2.20 -11.84
CA VAL A 297 -14.71 -0.82 -12.20
C VAL A 297 -15.57 0.18 -11.42
N LEU A 298 -16.88 -0.09 -11.34
CA LEU A 298 -17.81 0.76 -10.59
C LEU A 298 -17.47 0.79 -9.09
N PHE A 299 -17.11 -0.37 -8.52
CA PHE A 299 -16.71 -0.48 -7.12
C PHE A 299 -15.42 0.29 -6.84
N LEU A 300 -14.38 0.15 -7.69
CA LEU A 300 -13.13 0.88 -7.52
C LEU A 300 -13.34 2.39 -7.63
N ASP A 301 -14.10 2.83 -8.63
CA ASP A 301 -14.41 4.25 -8.79
C ASP A 301 -15.17 4.80 -7.57
N TRP A 302 -16.20 4.10 -7.13
CA TRP A 302 -16.99 4.48 -5.96
C TRP A 302 -16.12 4.50 -4.68
N MET A 303 -15.33 3.45 -4.45
CA MET A 303 -14.53 3.31 -3.23
C MET A 303 -13.44 4.38 -3.11
N CYS A 304 -12.82 4.77 -4.23
CA CYS A 304 -11.73 5.75 -4.25
C CYS A 304 -12.21 7.22 -4.31
N ARG A 305 -13.51 7.50 -4.31
CA ARG A 305 -14.01 8.87 -4.20
C ARG A 305 -13.68 9.45 -2.82
N PRO A 306 -13.35 10.75 -2.71
CA PRO A 306 -12.98 11.38 -1.43
C PRO A 306 -13.94 11.09 -0.29
N GLU A 307 -15.26 11.15 -0.55
CA GLU A 307 -16.32 10.89 0.44
C GLU A 307 -16.35 9.44 0.94
N ASN A 308 -15.79 8.49 0.20
CA ASN A 308 -15.74 7.07 0.55
C ASN A 308 -14.36 6.64 1.04
N ILE A 309 -13.30 7.03 0.32
CA ILE A 309 -11.93 6.64 0.68
C ILE A 309 -11.49 7.21 2.04
N LYS A 310 -12.10 8.32 2.49
CA LYS A 310 -11.87 8.89 3.83
C LYS A 310 -12.11 7.89 4.97
N HIS A 311 -12.99 6.89 4.77
CA HIS A 311 -13.24 5.84 5.76
C HIS A 311 -12.03 4.93 6.00
N MET A 312 -11.00 5.00 5.16
CA MET A 312 -9.73 4.34 5.40
C MET A 312 -9.14 4.73 6.76
N LEU A 313 -9.22 6.00 7.13
CA LEU A 313 -8.75 6.47 8.44
C LEU A 313 -9.52 5.83 9.59
N PHE A 314 -10.85 5.85 9.56
CA PHE A 314 -11.70 5.35 10.65
C PHE A 314 -11.57 3.84 10.83
N GLU A 315 -11.44 3.10 9.72
CA GLU A 315 -11.51 1.65 9.71
C GLU A 315 -10.13 0.97 9.80
N SER A 316 -9.06 1.72 9.59
CA SER A 316 -7.70 1.15 9.53
C SER A 316 -6.59 2.03 10.08
N GLY A 317 -6.86 3.29 10.40
CA GLY A 317 -5.87 4.25 10.90
C GLY A 317 -4.95 4.82 9.82
N TYR A 318 -5.15 4.48 8.54
CA TYR A 318 -4.27 4.92 7.46
C TYR A 318 -4.82 6.14 6.73
N ARG A 319 -3.90 6.97 6.22
CA ARG A 319 -4.23 8.15 5.43
C ARG A 319 -4.79 7.74 4.06
N PRO A 320 -5.97 8.28 3.67
CA PRO A 320 -6.45 8.16 2.30
C PRO A 320 -5.56 8.94 1.32
N PRO A 321 -5.51 8.55 0.03
CA PRO A 321 -4.73 9.24 -0.99
C PRO A 321 -5.43 10.52 -1.47
N VAL A 322 -5.57 11.50 -0.56
CA VAL A 322 -6.15 12.82 -0.82
C VAL A 322 -5.17 13.91 -0.43
N GLU A 323 -5.29 15.10 -1.04
CA GLU A 323 -4.45 16.25 -0.71
C GLU A 323 -4.57 16.63 0.77
N GLY A 324 -3.44 16.87 1.44
CA GLY A 324 -3.42 17.27 2.85
C GLY A 324 -4.23 18.53 3.13
N SER A 325 -4.25 19.48 2.19
CA SER A 325 -5.04 20.72 2.28
C SER A 325 -6.55 20.49 2.17
N GLU A 326 -7.02 19.36 1.67
CA GLU A 326 -8.43 19.04 1.51
C GLU A 326 -9.00 18.22 2.66
N LEU A 327 -8.14 17.68 3.54
CA LEU A 327 -8.57 16.84 4.66
C LEU A 327 -9.61 17.53 5.56
N ASP A 328 -9.45 18.82 5.90
CA ASP A 328 -10.43 19.57 6.72
C ASP A 328 -11.80 19.66 6.06
N GLU A 329 -11.87 19.79 4.73
CA GLU A 329 -13.13 19.86 3.99
C GLU A 329 -13.79 18.47 3.92
N ILE A 330 -12.99 17.45 3.59
CA ILE A 330 -13.45 16.06 3.44
C ILE A 330 -14.02 15.51 4.76
N TYR A 331 -13.37 15.82 5.90
CA TYR A 331 -13.79 15.38 7.24
C TYR A 331 -14.65 16.40 7.99
N SER A 332 -15.13 17.48 7.35
CA SER A 332 -15.86 18.56 8.03
C SER A 332 -17.12 18.08 8.76
N SER A 333 -17.86 17.12 8.21
CA SER A 333 -19.06 16.56 8.83
C SER A 333 -18.73 15.72 10.07
N GLU A 334 -17.66 14.96 10.03
CA GLU A 334 -17.19 14.10 11.12
C GLU A 334 -16.61 14.94 12.26
N LEU A 335 -15.89 16.03 11.94
CA LEU A 335 -15.43 17.02 12.92
C LEU A 335 -16.62 17.71 13.62
N GLU A 336 -17.65 18.13 12.86
CA GLU A 336 -18.86 18.73 13.43
C GLU A 336 -19.67 17.73 14.28
N ALA A 337 -19.70 16.47 13.91
CA ALA A 337 -20.35 15.39 14.67
C ALA A 337 -19.52 14.95 15.90
N GLY A 338 -18.24 15.26 15.94
CA GLY A 338 -17.31 14.81 16.97
C GLY A 338 -16.93 13.33 16.81
N GLU A 339 -16.99 12.81 15.60
CA GLU A 339 -16.57 11.45 15.22
C GLU A 339 -15.07 11.37 14.98
N ILE A 340 -14.44 12.48 14.63
CA ILE A 340 -13.00 12.68 14.59
C ILE A 340 -12.67 14.00 15.30
N THR A 341 -11.50 14.09 15.90
CA THR A 341 -10.98 15.32 16.51
C THR A 341 -10.06 16.05 15.56
N GLN A 342 -9.84 17.35 15.81
CA GLN A 342 -8.83 18.12 15.06
C GLN A 342 -7.43 17.58 15.29
N GLU A 343 -7.12 17.03 16.46
CA GLU A 343 -5.82 16.43 16.78
C GLU A 343 -5.57 15.20 15.95
N GLU A 344 -6.54 14.29 15.79
CA GLU A 344 -6.44 13.12 14.93
C GLU A 344 -6.24 13.52 13.47
N LEU A 345 -6.96 14.54 13.01
CA LEU A 345 -6.84 15.01 11.64
C LEU A 345 -5.50 15.71 11.38
N ASP A 346 -5.02 16.53 12.34
CA ASP A 346 -3.72 17.18 12.23
C ASP A 346 -2.56 16.16 12.25
N PHE A 347 -2.72 15.06 12.98
CA PHE A 347 -1.77 13.96 12.96
C PHE A 347 -1.65 13.32 11.56
N MET A 348 -2.75 13.23 10.81
CA MET A 348 -2.76 12.68 9.45
C MET A 348 -2.35 13.69 8.37
N LYS A 349 -2.28 14.97 8.71
CA LYS A 349 -1.70 16.00 7.83
C LYS A 349 -0.20 15.92 7.93
N TRP A 350 0.41 15.62 6.82
CA TRP A 350 1.86 15.71 6.76
C TRP A 350 2.27 17.18 6.77
N ASP A 351 3.30 17.50 7.52
CA ASP A 351 3.92 18.81 7.50
C ASP A 351 4.63 18.98 6.15
N ASP A 352 4.58 20.18 5.55
CA ASP A 352 5.29 20.48 4.30
C ASP A 352 6.79 20.09 4.39
N GLU A 353 7.39 20.21 5.60
CA GLU A 353 8.78 19.82 5.84
C GLU A 353 8.98 18.30 5.76
N TYR A 354 7.96 17.49 6.10
CA TYR A 354 8.02 16.05 5.97
C TYR A 354 7.86 15.62 4.51
N GLU A 355 6.99 16.27 3.76
CA GLU A 355 6.83 15.99 2.33
C GLU A 355 8.15 16.17 1.56
N ASP A 356 8.95 17.19 1.91
CA ASP A 356 10.27 17.43 1.32
C ASP A 356 11.32 16.33 1.66
N ARG A 357 11.06 15.49 2.67
CA ARG A 357 11.92 14.39 3.12
C ARG A 357 11.46 13.00 2.66
N LEU A 358 10.33 12.93 1.96
CA LEU A 358 9.73 11.68 1.51
C LEU A 358 9.99 11.46 0.03
N GLU A 359 10.41 10.24 -0.29
CA GLU A 359 10.54 9.79 -1.68
C GLU A 359 9.57 8.62 -1.93
N PRO A 360 8.99 8.49 -3.13
CA PRO A 360 8.21 7.32 -3.49
C PRO A 360 9.04 6.04 -3.34
N LEU A 361 8.46 4.99 -2.74
CA LEU A 361 9.11 3.69 -2.60
C LEU A 361 8.84 2.82 -3.85
N PRO A 362 9.75 2.75 -4.82
CA PRO A 362 9.58 1.86 -5.97
C PRO A 362 9.83 0.41 -5.56
N PRO A 363 9.48 -0.56 -6.43
CA PRO A 363 9.93 -1.93 -6.24
C PRO A 363 11.45 -1.99 -6.15
N ILE A 364 11.98 -2.65 -5.12
CA ILE A 364 13.42 -2.83 -4.92
C ILE A 364 14.00 -3.79 -5.97
N ASP A 365 15.20 -3.50 -6.46
CA ASP A 365 15.92 -4.40 -7.35
C ASP A 365 16.30 -5.71 -6.65
N GLU A 366 16.16 -6.84 -7.35
CA GLU A 366 16.42 -8.19 -6.81
C GLU A 366 17.85 -8.33 -6.25
N ASP A 367 18.84 -7.78 -6.95
CA ASP A 367 20.24 -7.81 -6.51
C ASP A 367 20.47 -7.03 -5.20
N VAL A 368 19.75 -5.90 -5.00
CA VAL A 368 19.81 -5.09 -3.77
C VAL A 368 19.11 -5.84 -2.63
N GLN A 369 17.94 -6.41 -2.89
CA GLN A 369 17.21 -7.21 -1.90
C GLN A 369 18.01 -8.41 -1.43
N GLU A 370 18.65 -9.16 -2.33
CA GLU A 370 19.52 -10.30 -1.96
C GLU A 370 20.66 -9.84 -1.03
N ARG A 371 21.27 -8.68 -1.30
CA ARG A 371 22.33 -8.14 -0.45
C ARG A 371 21.81 -7.73 0.93
N TYR A 372 20.64 -7.12 1.02
CA TYR A 372 20.01 -6.78 2.29
C TYR A 372 19.64 -8.01 3.12
N ASP A 373 19.15 -9.08 2.48
CA ASP A 373 18.87 -10.34 3.15
C ASP A 373 20.14 -11.00 3.72
N GLU A 374 21.27 -10.92 2.99
CA GLU A 374 22.57 -11.40 3.48
C GLU A 374 23.05 -10.59 4.70
N ILE A 375 23.01 -9.25 4.63
CA ILE A 375 23.38 -8.36 5.72
C ILE A 375 22.53 -8.63 6.96
N TRP A 376 21.21 -8.63 6.80
CA TRP A 376 20.28 -8.83 7.92
C TRP A 376 20.45 -10.19 8.59
N THR A 377 20.71 -11.22 7.79
CA THR A 377 21.03 -12.55 8.31
C THR A 377 22.35 -12.55 9.10
N SER A 378 23.38 -11.82 8.63
CA SER A 378 24.66 -11.67 9.32
C SER A 378 24.53 -10.94 10.65
N VAL A 379 23.83 -9.79 10.66
CA VAL A 379 23.60 -8.96 11.84
C VAL A 379 22.87 -9.73 12.96
N LYS A 380 21.92 -10.60 12.62
CA LYS A 380 21.16 -11.41 13.60
C LYS A 380 21.84 -12.72 14.03
N ALA A 381 23.02 -13.07 13.52
CA ALA A 381 23.69 -14.35 13.79
C ALA A 381 24.58 -14.33 15.05
#